data_326face7e26d37e5412107fcfc822c3b
#
_entry.id   326face7e26d37e5412107fcfc822c3b
#
_cell.length_a   1.000
_cell.length_b   1.000
_cell.length_c   1.000
_cell.angle_alpha   90.00
_cell.angle_beta   90.00
_cell.angle_gamma   90.00
#
_symmetry.space_group_name_H-M   'P 1'
#
loop_
_entity.id
_entity.type
_entity.pdbx_description
1 polymer ?
#
loop_
_entity_poly.entity_id
_entity_poly.type
_entity_poly.pdbx_seq_one_letter_code
_entity_poly.pdbx_strand_id
1 'polypeptide(L)'
;MSTTAKKTVGVIGGSGYTGGELLRLLVNHPLVTIGFVYSSTRPGTHLTETHTDLIGQTDLKFTDEVNPNVDVLFLCLGHGLSGAFLHENPMNDNTKIIDLSNEFRLQNDQHFLGKSYVYGLPEFQKQKIQSAQAVANPGCFATAIQLALLPLAKKGLLQNDVQVHAITGSTGAGVKPSSTSHFSWRNNNVSWYKPFTHQHLGEIGEILQALQPNIPEINFLPIRGNFTRGIFASVYTTFDGDVDDAYSLYEQFYANSSFTHISKKALDLKMVVNTNNCLIHLHKHNNLLLILSLIHI
;
A
#
# COMPACT_ATOMS: atom_id res chain seq x y z
N MET A 1 -10.09 20.68 -27.44
CA MET A 1 -9.61 19.80 -26.38
C MET A 1 -10.70 18.77 -26.08
N SER A 2 -10.47 17.50 -26.36
CA SER A 2 -11.45 16.43 -26.06
C SER A 2 -11.63 16.38 -24.54
N THR A 3 -12.80 16.71 -24.05
CA THR A 3 -13.15 16.54 -22.61
C THR A 3 -13.30 15.05 -22.37
N THR A 4 -12.24 14.41 -21.89
CA THR A 4 -12.34 13.02 -21.40
C THR A 4 -13.42 12.99 -20.31
N ALA A 5 -14.46 12.18 -20.49
CA ALA A 5 -15.52 12.03 -19.48
C ALA A 5 -14.92 11.58 -18.14
N LYS A 6 -15.30 12.27 -17.06
CA LYS A 6 -14.84 11.90 -15.72
C LYS A 6 -15.36 10.52 -15.33
N LYS A 7 -14.54 9.77 -14.61
CA LYS A 7 -14.92 8.48 -14.01
C LYS A 7 -15.65 8.70 -12.69
N THR A 8 -16.78 8.02 -12.52
CA THR A 8 -17.54 8.05 -11.26
C THR A 8 -16.97 7.03 -10.28
N VAL A 9 -16.72 7.46 -9.05
CA VAL A 9 -16.06 6.66 -8.02
C VAL A 9 -16.94 6.52 -6.77
N GLY A 10 -17.04 5.31 -6.25
CA GLY A 10 -17.58 5.02 -4.92
C GLY A 10 -16.47 4.71 -3.93
N VAL A 11 -16.60 5.17 -2.69
CA VAL A 11 -15.63 4.89 -1.61
C VAL A 11 -16.36 4.25 -0.44
N ILE A 12 -16.01 3.02 -0.10
CA ILE A 12 -16.54 2.29 1.05
C ILE A 12 -15.58 2.39 2.22
N GLY A 13 -16.10 2.64 3.43
CA GLY A 13 -15.26 2.86 4.61
C GLY A 13 -14.59 4.24 4.63
N GLY A 14 -15.25 5.23 4.03
CA GLY A 14 -14.71 6.58 3.84
C GLY A 14 -14.38 7.32 5.14
N SER A 15 -14.89 6.90 6.30
CA SER A 15 -14.60 7.53 7.60
C SER A 15 -13.29 7.03 8.27
N GLY A 16 -12.62 6.03 7.69
CA GLY A 16 -11.32 5.54 8.15
C GLY A 16 -10.15 6.39 7.66
N TYR A 17 -8.94 6.15 8.20
CA TYR A 17 -7.72 6.85 7.76
C TYR A 17 -7.44 6.65 6.27
N THR A 18 -7.51 5.41 5.78
CA THR A 18 -7.27 5.10 4.37
C THR A 18 -8.31 5.78 3.46
N GLY A 19 -9.59 5.77 3.87
CA GLY A 19 -10.65 6.47 3.17
C GLY A 19 -10.39 7.98 3.10
N GLY A 20 -9.97 8.59 4.21
CA GLY A 20 -9.62 10.01 4.26
C GLY A 20 -8.46 10.38 3.33
N GLU A 21 -7.39 9.57 3.32
CA GLU A 21 -6.27 9.79 2.40
C GLU A 21 -6.68 9.65 0.94
N LEU A 22 -7.51 8.67 0.62
CA LEU A 22 -8.06 8.50 -0.72
C LEU A 22 -8.92 9.70 -1.12
N LEU A 23 -9.79 10.17 -0.23
CA LEU A 23 -10.65 11.34 -0.48
C LEU A 23 -9.85 12.61 -0.78
N ARG A 24 -8.72 12.85 -0.06
CA ARG A 24 -7.81 13.97 -0.36
C ARG A 24 -7.29 13.95 -1.80
N LEU A 25 -7.02 12.76 -2.33
CA LEU A 25 -6.58 12.60 -3.72
C LEU A 25 -7.74 12.79 -4.70
N LEU A 26 -8.92 12.23 -4.40
CA LEU A 26 -10.04 12.18 -5.32
C LEU A 26 -10.80 13.51 -5.45
N VAL A 27 -10.94 14.28 -4.37
CA VAL A 27 -11.67 15.56 -4.35
C VAL A 27 -11.13 16.53 -5.40
N ASN A 28 -9.83 16.56 -5.59
CA ASN A 28 -9.15 17.45 -6.55
C ASN A 28 -8.70 16.73 -7.85
N HIS A 29 -9.08 15.46 -8.04
CA HIS A 29 -8.61 14.70 -9.20
C HIS A 29 -9.33 15.14 -10.48
N PRO A 30 -8.61 15.57 -11.55
CA PRO A 30 -9.23 16.18 -12.73
C PRO A 30 -10.16 15.25 -13.52
N LEU A 31 -9.94 13.92 -13.45
CA LEU A 31 -10.65 12.91 -14.22
C LEU A 31 -11.66 12.10 -13.38
N VAL A 32 -11.95 12.53 -12.15
CA VAL A 32 -12.83 11.79 -11.23
C VAL A 32 -13.98 12.67 -10.76
N THR A 33 -15.14 12.03 -10.57
CA THR A 33 -16.28 12.54 -9.79
C THR A 33 -16.58 11.53 -8.69
N ILE A 34 -16.59 11.97 -7.44
CA ILE A 34 -17.00 11.12 -6.31
C ILE A 34 -18.52 11.00 -6.35
N GLY A 35 -19.03 9.80 -6.65
CA GLY A 35 -20.45 9.51 -6.72
C GLY A 35 -21.10 9.31 -5.35
N PHE A 36 -20.38 8.63 -4.44
CA PHE A 36 -20.80 8.44 -3.06
C PHE A 36 -19.61 8.07 -2.16
N VAL A 37 -19.78 8.33 -0.85
CA VAL A 37 -18.84 7.92 0.20
C VAL A 37 -19.61 7.20 1.29
N TYR A 38 -19.42 5.89 1.38
CA TYR A 38 -20.17 5.04 2.30
C TYR A 38 -19.55 5.02 3.70
N SER A 39 -20.40 5.19 4.70
CA SER A 39 -20.06 4.94 6.10
C SER A 39 -21.31 4.48 6.86
N SER A 40 -21.29 3.28 7.39
CA SER A 40 -22.41 2.74 8.21
C SER A 40 -22.56 3.44 9.57
N THR A 41 -21.55 4.17 10.03
CA THR A 41 -21.55 4.80 11.35
C THR A 41 -21.84 6.31 11.31
N ARG A 42 -21.81 6.95 10.12
CA ARG A 42 -21.93 8.42 9.98
C ARG A 42 -22.81 8.86 8.79
N PRO A 43 -23.90 8.14 8.43
CA PRO A 43 -24.70 8.55 7.30
C PRO A 43 -25.31 9.94 7.54
N GLY A 44 -25.38 10.75 6.47
CA GLY A 44 -25.94 12.10 6.50
C GLY A 44 -24.99 13.20 7.03
N THR A 45 -23.89 12.86 7.70
CA THR A 45 -22.91 13.86 8.19
C THR A 45 -21.94 14.31 7.07
N HIS A 46 -21.45 15.54 7.13
CA HIS A 46 -20.48 16.02 6.15
C HIS A 46 -19.14 15.28 6.30
N LEU A 47 -18.43 15.06 5.17
CA LEU A 47 -17.08 14.47 5.18
C LEU A 47 -16.13 15.27 6.08
N THR A 48 -16.30 16.60 6.09
CA THR A 48 -15.49 17.55 6.85
C THR A 48 -15.64 17.42 8.37
N GLU A 49 -16.69 16.76 8.86
CA GLU A 49 -16.83 16.46 10.30
C GLU A 49 -15.86 15.35 10.76
N THR A 50 -15.41 14.52 9.84
CA THR A 50 -14.41 13.45 10.11
C THR A 50 -13.03 13.84 9.59
N HIS A 51 -12.97 14.40 8.39
CA HIS A 51 -11.76 14.81 7.68
C HIS A 51 -11.73 16.34 7.61
N THR A 52 -11.34 16.97 8.69
CA THR A 52 -11.41 18.44 8.88
C THR A 52 -10.52 19.22 7.91
N ASP A 53 -9.48 18.58 7.39
CA ASP A 53 -8.60 19.12 6.35
C ASP A 53 -9.26 19.27 4.97
N LEU A 54 -10.45 18.67 4.77
CA LEU A 54 -11.27 18.87 3.57
C LEU A 54 -12.25 20.05 3.66
N ILE A 55 -12.23 20.84 4.74
CA ILE A 55 -13.05 22.05 4.88
C ILE A 55 -12.74 23.00 3.73
N GLY A 56 -13.80 23.47 3.04
CA GLY A 56 -13.69 24.36 1.87
C GLY A 56 -13.31 23.64 0.57
N GLN A 57 -13.11 22.32 0.57
CA GLN A 57 -12.78 21.55 -0.61
C GLN A 57 -13.96 20.70 -1.12
N THR A 58 -14.92 20.35 -0.24
CA THR A 58 -16.09 19.55 -0.60
C THR A 58 -17.24 19.74 0.38
N ASP A 59 -18.47 19.66 -0.14
CA ASP A 59 -19.72 19.63 0.65
C ASP A 59 -20.36 18.22 0.69
N LEU A 60 -19.62 17.20 0.23
CA LEU A 60 -20.11 15.82 0.22
C LEU A 60 -20.43 15.33 1.63
N LYS A 61 -21.42 14.45 1.70
CA LYS A 61 -21.83 13.77 2.93
C LYS A 61 -21.57 12.28 2.83
N PHE A 62 -21.39 11.64 3.98
CA PHE A 62 -21.47 10.19 4.07
C PHE A 62 -22.88 9.70 3.80
N THR A 63 -22.98 8.51 3.21
CA THR A 63 -24.24 7.79 3.00
C THR A 63 -24.13 6.35 3.46
N ASP A 64 -25.24 5.71 3.76
CA ASP A 64 -25.39 4.25 3.96
C ASP A 64 -26.02 3.58 2.73
N GLU A 65 -26.22 4.32 1.65
CA GLU A 65 -26.70 3.81 0.38
C GLU A 65 -25.51 3.58 -0.58
N VAL A 66 -25.56 2.44 -1.31
CA VAL A 66 -24.55 2.05 -2.30
C VAL A 66 -25.11 2.25 -3.70
N ASN A 67 -24.41 3.02 -4.53
CA ASN A 67 -24.73 3.11 -5.96
C ASN A 67 -23.91 2.05 -6.73
N PRO A 68 -24.54 1.00 -7.27
CA PRO A 68 -23.85 -0.07 -7.98
C PRO A 68 -23.31 0.34 -9.35
N ASN A 69 -23.69 1.51 -9.86
CA ASN A 69 -23.39 1.99 -11.22
C ASN A 69 -22.18 2.94 -11.29
N VAL A 70 -21.23 2.85 -10.36
CA VAL A 70 -20.00 3.60 -10.44
C VAL A 70 -18.98 2.92 -11.37
N ASP A 71 -18.08 3.70 -11.99
CA ASP A 71 -16.99 3.15 -12.81
C ASP A 71 -15.96 2.40 -11.96
N VAL A 72 -15.65 2.94 -10.76
CA VAL A 72 -14.64 2.38 -9.85
C VAL A 72 -15.17 2.40 -8.42
N LEU A 73 -15.01 1.29 -7.72
CA LEU A 73 -15.29 1.16 -6.29
C LEU A 73 -13.99 0.94 -5.52
N PHE A 74 -13.74 1.78 -4.52
CA PHE A 74 -12.66 1.57 -3.56
C PHE A 74 -13.20 0.99 -2.26
N LEU A 75 -12.61 -0.12 -1.79
CA LEU A 75 -12.93 -0.74 -0.51
C LEU A 75 -11.84 -0.36 0.50
N CYS A 76 -12.15 0.60 1.38
CA CYS A 76 -11.28 1.06 2.46
C CYS A 76 -11.74 0.49 3.81
N LEU A 77 -12.19 -0.77 3.80
CA LEU A 77 -12.68 -1.48 4.97
C LEU A 77 -11.53 -2.10 5.79
N GLY A 78 -11.83 -2.48 7.03
CA GLY A 78 -10.94 -3.32 7.82
C GLY A 78 -10.78 -4.72 7.20
N HIS A 79 -9.72 -5.42 7.60
CA HIS A 79 -9.47 -6.78 7.13
C HIS A 79 -10.64 -7.72 7.45
N GLY A 80 -10.99 -8.60 6.51
CA GLY A 80 -12.07 -9.58 6.65
C GLY A 80 -13.49 -9.02 6.44
N LEU A 81 -13.63 -7.81 5.90
CA LEU A 81 -14.93 -7.16 5.70
C LEU A 81 -15.31 -6.91 4.24
N SER A 82 -14.35 -6.94 3.33
CA SER A 82 -14.60 -6.61 1.91
C SER A 82 -15.46 -7.64 1.21
N GLY A 83 -15.21 -8.92 1.43
CA GLY A 83 -15.98 -10.01 0.85
C GLY A 83 -17.42 -10.01 1.31
N ALA A 84 -17.67 -9.88 2.62
CA ALA A 84 -19.01 -9.80 3.17
C ALA A 84 -19.78 -8.59 2.61
N PHE A 85 -19.13 -7.42 2.55
CA PHE A 85 -19.71 -6.21 1.97
C PHE A 85 -20.13 -6.40 0.52
N LEU A 86 -19.25 -6.95 -0.32
CA LEU A 86 -19.54 -7.19 -1.75
C LEU A 86 -20.64 -8.23 -1.97
N HIS A 87 -20.74 -9.21 -1.07
CA HIS A 87 -21.81 -10.21 -1.14
C HIS A 87 -23.20 -9.59 -0.84
N GLU A 88 -23.26 -8.67 0.12
CA GLU A 88 -24.47 -7.96 0.49
C GLU A 88 -24.83 -6.83 -0.50
N ASN A 89 -23.84 -6.25 -1.17
CA ASN A 89 -23.98 -5.12 -2.07
C ASN A 89 -23.39 -5.44 -3.45
N PRO A 90 -24.08 -6.22 -4.29
CA PRO A 90 -23.57 -6.60 -5.61
C PRO A 90 -23.40 -5.36 -6.50
N MET A 91 -22.23 -5.26 -7.12
CA MET A 91 -21.90 -4.17 -8.03
C MET A 91 -22.15 -4.58 -9.48
N ASN A 92 -22.33 -3.58 -10.35
CA ASN A 92 -22.43 -3.81 -11.79
C ASN A 92 -21.18 -4.54 -12.31
N ASP A 93 -21.33 -5.41 -13.29
CA ASP A 93 -20.22 -6.22 -13.86
C ASP A 93 -19.07 -5.36 -14.39
N ASN A 94 -19.40 -4.18 -14.93
CA ASN A 94 -18.43 -3.22 -15.46
C ASN A 94 -17.70 -2.39 -14.38
N THR A 95 -18.19 -2.40 -13.13
CA THR A 95 -17.54 -1.67 -12.04
C THR A 95 -16.19 -2.31 -11.73
N LYS A 96 -15.12 -1.53 -11.84
CA LYS A 96 -13.80 -1.94 -11.39
C LYS A 96 -13.69 -1.83 -9.87
N ILE A 97 -13.07 -2.80 -9.22
CA ILE A 97 -12.93 -2.83 -7.77
C ILE A 97 -11.46 -2.69 -7.39
N ILE A 98 -11.17 -1.82 -6.44
CA ILE A 98 -9.84 -1.71 -5.82
C ILE A 98 -10.02 -1.94 -4.32
N ASP A 99 -9.55 -3.10 -3.85
CA ASP A 99 -9.63 -3.48 -2.45
C ASP A 99 -8.33 -3.16 -1.70
N LEU A 100 -8.43 -2.44 -0.59
CA LEU A 100 -7.31 -2.06 0.26
C LEU A 100 -7.17 -2.98 1.48
N SER A 101 -8.08 -3.96 1.65
CA SER A 101 -7.96 -4.99 2.67
C SER A 101 -6.91 -6.05 2.31
N ASN A 102 -6.76 -7.06 3.13
CA ASN A 102 -5.85 -8.17 2.84
C ASN A 102 -6.53 -9.39 2.21
N GLU A 103 -7.85 -9.34 1.99
CA GLU A 103 -8.65 -10.53 1.67
C GLU A 103 -8.30 -11.18 0.33
N PHE A 104 -7.95 -10.37 -0.68
CA PHE A 104 -7.78 -10.85 -2.05
C PHE A 104 -6.34 -10.78 -2.56
N ARG A 105 -5.35 -10.65 -1.65
CA ARG A 105 -3.94 -10.46 -2.02
C ARG A 105 -3.24 -11.75 -2.41
N LEU A 106 -3.52 -12.86 -1.70
CA LEU A 106 -2.87 -14.14 -1.89
C LEU A 106 -3.51 -14.89 -3.05
N GLN A 107 -2.72 -15.69 -3.78
CA GLN A 107 -3.18 -16.43 -4.97
C GLN A 107 -4.42 -17.28 -4.72
N ASN A 108 -4.51 -17.90 -3.56
CA ASN A 108 -5.65 -18.73 -3.18
C ASN A 108 -6.94 -17.93 -2.94
N ASP A 109 -6.83 -16.63 -2.70
CA ASP A 109 -7.96 -15.76 -2.33
C ASP A 109 -8.34 -14.79 -3.46
N GLN A 110 -7.65 -14.83 -4.59
CA GLN A 110 -7.83 -13.88 -5.71
C GLN A 110 -9.13 -14.04 -6.49
N HIS A 111 -9.87 -15.12 -6.29
CA HIS A 111 -11.14 -15.37 -7.01
C HIS A 111 -12.33 -15.17 -6.09
N PHE A 112 -13.11 -14.13 -6.32
CA PHE A 112 -14.30 -13.83 -5.52
C PHE A 112 -15.42 -13.24 -6.38
N LEU A 113 -16.66 -13.75 -6.23
CA LEU A 113 -17.86 -13.32 -6.94
C LEU A 113 -17.65 -13.15 -8.47
N GLY A 114 -17.00 -14.13 -9.11
CA GLY A 114 -16.73 -14.15 -10.54
C GLY A 114 -15.66 -13.17 -11.02
N LYS A 115 -15.02 -12.41 -10.13
CA LYS A 115 -13.89 -11.52 -10.46
C LYS A 115 -12.56 -12.14 -10.01
N SER A 116 -11.51 -11.88 -10.81
CA SER A 116 -10.14 -12.22 -10.45
C SER A 116 -9.40 -10.96 -10.02
N TYR A 117 -8.93 -10.94 -8.78
CA TYR A 117 -8.18 -9.82 -8.22
C TYR A 117 -6.71 -9.92 -8.61
N VAL A 118 -6.20 -8.88 -9.25
CA VAL A 118 -4.78 -8.75 -9.57
C VAL A 118 -4.07 -8.07 -8.41
N TYR A 119 -2.94 -8.62 -7.94
CA TYR A 119 -2.12 -7.98 -6.92
C TYR A 119 -1.62 -6.61 -7.42
N GLY A 120 -1.92 -5.55 -6.70
CA GLY A 120 -1.89 -4.18 -7.16
C GLY A 120 -0.52 -3.48 -6.98
N LEU A 121 0.61 -4.14 -7.28
CA LEU A 121 1.93 -3.53 -7.29
C LEU A 121 2.35 -3.21 -8.74
N PRO A 122 2.27 -1.92 -9.19
CA PRO A 122 2.52 -1.57 -10.59
C PRO A 122 3.95 -1.88 -11.05
N GLU A 123 4.93 -1.75 -10.17
CA GLU A 123 6.34 -2.04 -10.45
C GLU A 123 6.59 -3.51 -10.77
N PHE A 124 5.71 -4.38 -10.30
CA PHE A 124 5.76 -5.82 -10.57
C PHE A 124 4.95 -6.22 -11.82
N GLN A 125 3.70 -5.69 -11.96
CA GLN A 125 2.79 -6.20 -12.99
C GLN A 125 1.82 -5.16 -13.59
N LYS A 126 2.34 -3.99 -13.93
CA LYS A 126 1.57 -2.86 -14.47
C LYS A 126 0.58 -3.25 -15.58
N GLN A 127 0.99 -4.08 -16.54
CA GLN A 127 0.12 -4.48 -17.66
C GLN A 127 -1.10 -5.29 -17.21
N LYS A 128 -0.92 -6.20 -16.24
CA LYS A 128 -2.04 -6.98 -15.69
C LYS A 128 -3.02 -6.06 -14.94
N ILE A 129 -2.51 -5.09 -14.18
CA ILE A 129 -3.34 -4.12 -13.46
C ILE A 129 -4.16 -3.26 -14.44
N GLN A 130 -3.57 -2.82 -15.55
CA GLN A 130 -4.28 -2.01 -16.56
C GLN A 130 -5.49 -2.73 -17.16
N SER A 131 -5.42 -4.05 -17.33
CA SER A 131 -6.51 -4.87 -17.89
C SER A 131 -7.44 -5.44 -16.82
N ALA A 132 -7.14 -5.28 -15.54
CA ALA A 132 -7.89 -5.90 -14.44
C ALA A 132 -9.29 -5.30 -14.27
N GLN A 133 -10.24 -6.14 -13.86
CA GLN A 133 -11.55 -5.72 -13.33
C GLN A 133 -11.53 -5.56 -11.80
N ALA A 134 -10.61 -6.23 -11.12
CA ALA A 134 -10.44 -6.11 -9.69
C ALA A 134 -8.94 -6.11 -9.33
N VAL A 135 -8.59 -5.28 -8.36
CA VAL A 135 -7.21 -5.10 -7.89
C VAL A 135 -7.18 -5.23 -6.36
N ALA A 136 -6.28 -6.07 -5.85
CA ALA A 136 -5.96 -6.17 -4.43
C ALA A 136 -4.74 -5.29 -4.12
N ASN A 137 -4.95 -4.15 -3.48
CA ASN A 137 -3.87 -3.22 -3.16
C ASN A 137 -2.92 -3.83 -2.11
N PRO A 138 -1.58 -3.80 -2.32
CA PRO A 138 -0.60 -4.36 -1.40
C PRO A 138 -0.68 -3.83 0.01
N GLY A 139 -0.21 -4.61 0.98
CA GLY A 139 0.03 -4.15 2.33
C GLY A 139 1.18 -3.16 2.38
N CYS A 140 1.15 -2.23 3.35
CA CYS A 140 2.12 -1.14 3.43
C CYS A 140 3.57 -1.62 3.60
N PHE A 141 3.83 -2.52 4.55
CA PHE A 141 5.17 -3.12 4.67
C PHE A 141 5.54 -3.98 3.48
N ALA A 142 4.56 -4.71 2.92
CA ALA A 142 4.80 -5.54 1.74
C ALA A 142 5.25 -4.66 0.57
N THR A 143 4.62 -3.52 0.34
CA THR A 143 5.04 -2.55 -0.68
C THR A 143 6.51 -2.14 -0.49
N ALA A 144 6.88 -1.66 0.70
CA ALA A 144 8.23 -1.19 0.96
C ALA A 144 9.28 -2.31 0.80
N ILE A 145 8.99 -3.50 1.32
CA ILE A 145 9.93 -4.65 1.30
C ILE A 145 10.04 -5.24 -0.11
N GLN A 146 8.93 -5.39 -0.82
CA GLN A 146 8.94 -5.88 -2.19
C GLN A 146 9.70 -4.93 -3.11
N LEU A 147 9.45 -3.62 -3.03
CA LEU A 147 10.20 -2.63 -3.81
C LEU A 147 11.71 -2.66 -3.50
N ALA A 148 12.09 -3.00 -2.27
CA ALA A 148 13.50 -3.21 -1.95
C ALA A 148 14.09 -4.48 -2.61
N LEU A 149 13.29 -5.54 -2.79
CA LEU A 149 13.79 -6.87 -3.17
C LEU A 149 13.51 -7.28 -4.63
N LEU A 150 12.53 -6.66 -5.31
CA LEU A 150 12.15 -7.01 -6.68
C LEU A 150 13.33 -7.03 -7.67
N PRO A 151 14.26 -6.04 -7.68
CA PRO A 151 15.38 -6.07 -8.61
C PRO A 151 16.30 -7.28 -8.41
N LEU A 152 16.59 -7.62 -7.15
CA LEU A 152 17.42 -8.78 -6.80
C LEU A 152 16.72 -10.10 -7.16
N ALA A 153 15.44 -10.26 -6.78
CA ALA A 153 14.65 -11.45 -7.10
C ALA A 153 14.54 -11.66 -8.63
N LYS A 154 14.32 -10.58 -9.40
CA LYS A 154 14.23 -10.65 -10.86
C LYS A 154 15.51 -11.20 -11.52
N LYS A 155 16.65 -11.02 -10.89
CA LYS A 155 17.96 -11.49 -11.35
C LYS A 155 18.42 -12.79 -10.68
N GLY A 156 17.59 -13.37 -9.79
CA GLY A 156 17.96 -14.58 -9.05
C GLY A 156 19.10 -14.37 -8.03
N LEU A 157 19.22 -13.14 -7.49
CA LEU A 157 20.34 -12.73 -6.63
C LEU A 157 20.00 -12.84 -5.13
N LEU A 158 18.83 -13.30 -4.74
CA LEU A 158 18.51 -13.59 -3.35
C LEU A 158 19.05 -14.98 -3.00
N GLN A 159 20.30 -15.04 -2.54
CA GLN A 159 21.03 -16.30 -2.28
C GLN A 159 21.08 -16.68 -0.80
N ASN A 160 20.94 -15.72 0.08
CA ASN A 160 21.00 -15.88 1.53
C ASN A 160 19.84 -15.14 2.19
N ASP A 161 19.55 -15.49 3.44
CA ASP A 161 18.47 -14.90 4.22
C ASP A 161 18.46 -13.38 4.15
N VAL A 162 17.25 -12.86 4.05
CA VAL A 162 17.00 -11.42 3.99
C VAL A 162 16.60 -10.94 5.38
N GLN A 163 17.33 -9.99 5.90
CA GLN A 163 17.00 -9.36 7.18
C GLN A 163 16.23 -8.07 6.93
N VAL A 164 15.12 -7.89 7.60
CA VAL A 164 14.25 -6.72 7.44
C VAL A 164 13.90 -6.12 8.80
N HIS A 165 14.33 -4.88 9.03
CA HIS A 165 13.83 -4.04 10.12
C HIS A 165 13.02 -2.91 9.49
N ALA A 166 11.73 -2.82 9.80
CA ALA A 166 10.92 -1.74 9.24
C ALA A 166 10.13 -1.02 10.34
N ILE A 167 10.31 0.30 10.38
CA ILE A 167 9.64 1.17 11.34
C ILE A 167 8.42 1.79 10.65
N THR A 168 7.23 1.65 11.25
CA THR A 168 5.98 2.23 10.75
C THR A 168 5.41 3.26 11.73
N GLY A 169 4.68 4.22 11.18
CA GLY A 169 3.86 5.15 11.96
C GLY A 169 2.64 4.49 12.62
N SER A 170 2.02 5.22 13.53
CA SER A 170 0.90 4.71 14.35
C SER A 170 -0.41 4.53 13.58
N THR A 171 -0.64 5.29 12.52
CA THR A 171 -1.89 5.22 11.72
C THR A 171 -2.09 3.88 11.02
N GLY A 172 -1.01 3.11 10.80
CA GLY A 172 -1.11 1.74 10.28
C GLY A 172 -1.92 0.77 11.17
N ALA A 173 -2.22 1.12 12.42
CA ALA A 173 -3.11 0.39 13.30
C ALA A 173 -4.60 0.68 13.06
N GLY A 174 -4.95 1.65 12.22
CA GLY A 174 -6.31 2.10 11.96
C GLY A 174 -6.84 3.08 13.02
N VAL A 175 -8.06 3.56 12.81
CA VAL A 175 -8.73 4.57 13.67
C VAL A 175 -9.15 3.99 15.02
N LYS A 176 -9.47 2.68 15.08
CA LYS A 176 -9.98 2.07 16.31
C LYS A 176 -8.93 2.11 17.42
N PRO A 177 -9.23 2.72 18.57
CA PRO A 177 -8.28 2.81 19.68
C PRO A 177 -7.82 1.44 20.18
N SER A 178 -6.55 1.34 20.54
CA SER A 178 -5.97 0.17 21.18
C SER A 178 -5.00 0.61 22.27
N SER A 179 -4.66 -0.28 23.19
CA SER A 179 -3.71 0.01 24.27
C SER A 179 -2.35 0.48 23.76
N THR A 180 -1.90 -0.02 22.60
CA THR A 180 -0.58 0.31 22.01
C THR A 180 -0.62 1.50 21.04
N SER A 181 -1.80 1.99 20.68
CA SER A 181 -1.97 3.23 19.90
C SER A 181 -2.38 4.42 20.76
N HIS A 182 -2.68 4.22 22.06
CA HIS A 182 -3.01 5.28 23.00
C HIS A 182 -1.85 6.29 23.13
N PHE A 183 -2.16 7.58 23.17
CA PHE A 183 -1.15 8.66 23.17
C PHE A 183 -0.07 8.46 24.25
N SER A 184 -0.47 8.25 25.51
CA SER A 184 0.47 8.11 26.63
C SER A 184 1.39 6.89 26.50
N TRP A 185 0.95 5.86 25.79
CA TRP A 185 1.78 4.68 25.54
C TRP A 185 2.68 4.86 24.32
N ARG A 186 2.18 5.53 23.26
CA ARG A 186 2.88 5.69 21.99
C ARG A 186 3.86 6.85 21.98
N ASN A 187 3.58 7.92 22.72
CA ASN A 187 4.44 9.09 22.76
C ASN A 187 5.80 8.76 23.37
N ASN A 188 6.88 9.20 22.73
CA ASN A 188 8.27 8.90 23.12
C ASN A 188 8.58 7.39 23.29
N ASN A 189 7.88 6.52 22.56
CA ASN A 189 8.01 5.08 22.69
C ASN A 189 8.15 4.41 21.32
N VAL A 190 9.01 3.38 21.27
CA VAL A 190 9.22 2.50 20.12
C VAL A 190 8.98 1.06 20.56
N SER A 191 8.23 0.29 19.78
CA SER A 191 7.93 -1.09 20.13
C SER A 191 7.87 -1.98 18.90
N TRP A 192 8.33 -3.19 19.04
CA TRP A 192 8.16 -4.23 18.04
C TRP A 192 6.83 -4.97 18.22
N TYR A 193 6.36 -5.66 17.17
CA TYR A 193 5.17 -6.51 17.21
C TYR A 193 5.22 -7.57 16.13
N LYS A 194 4.62 -8.74 16.37
CA LYS A 194 4.57 -9.88 15.43
C LYS A 194 5.92 -10.18 14.73
N PRO A 195 7.05 -10.30 15.48
CA PRO A 195 8.33 -10.60 14.87
C PRO A 195 8.27 -11.94 14.14
N PHE A 196 8.79 -11.98 12.91
CA PHE A 196 8.89 -13.16 12.05
C PHE A 196 7.54 -13.82 11.67
N THR A 197 6.41 -13.25 12.12
CA THR A 197 5.06 -13.83 11.93
C THR A 197 4.06 -12.82 11.37
N HIS A 198 4.55 -11.70 10.86
CA HIS A 198 3.67 -10.66 10.31
C HIS A 198 2.95 -11.16 9.05
N GLN A 199 1.64 -10.90 8.94
CA GLN A 199 0.80 -11.38 7.84
C GLN A 199 1.28 -10.96 6.44
N HIS A 200 2.02 -9.84 6.32
CA HIS A 200 2.57 -9.42 5.03
C HIS A 200 3.66 -10.34 4.48
N LEU A 201 4.25 -11.24 5.30
CA LEU A 201 5.23 -12.21 4.81
C LEU A 201 4.65 -13.14 3.74
N GLY A 202 3.36 -13.50 3.84
CA GLY A 202 2.70 -14.32 2.83
C GLY A 202 2.71 -13.63 1.45
N GLU A 203 2.21 -12.39 1.37
CA GLU A 203 2.16 -11.64 0.11
C GLU A 203 3.57 -11.28 -0.42
N ILE A 204 4.54 -11.00 0.47
CA ILE A 204 5.94 -10.77 0.08
C ILE A 204 6.52 -12.04 -0.55
N GLY A 205 6.35 -13.18 0.12
CA GLY A 205 6.87 -14.48 -0.33
C GLY A 205 6.31 -14.87 -1.71
N GLU A 206 4.99 -14.82 -1.91
CA GLU A 206 4.38 -15.17 -3.20
C GLU A 206 4.91 -14.32 -4.36
N ILE A 207 5.04 -13.01 -4.18
CA ILE A 207 5.52 -12.10 -5.23
C ILE A 207 6.99 -12.35 -5.56
N LEU A 208 7.84 -12.55 -4.56
CA LEU A 208 9.26 -12.81 -4.79
C LEU A 208 9.47 -14.19 -5.40
N GLN A 209 8.73 -15.23 -4.96
CA GLN A 209 8.78 -16.57 -5.53
C GLN A 209 8.31 -16.63 -7.00
N ALA A 210 7.41 -15.74 -7.41
CA ALA A 210 7.02 -15.61 -8.81
C ALA A 210 8.18 -15.11 -9.71
N LEU A 211 9.20 -14.47 -9.14
CA LEU A 211 10.39 -14.00 -9.85
C LEU A 211 11.59 -14.91 -9.68
N GLN A 212 11.78 -15.44 -8.49
CA GLN A 212 12.89 -16.33 -8.13
C GLN A 212 12.32 -17.52 -7.35
N PRO A 213 12.20 -18.70 -7.94
CA PRO A 213 11.89 -19.93 -7.20
C PRO A 213 12.90 -20.17 -6.07
N ASN A 214 12.43 -20.72 -4.94
CA ASN A 214 13.29 -21.04 -3.79
C ASN A 214 13.99 -19.81 -3.20
N ILE A 215 13.25 -18.72 -2.96
CA ILE A 215 13.78 -17.56 -2.22
C ILE A 215 14.22 -18.00 -0.81
N PRO A 216 15.26 -17.36 -0.24
CA PRO A 216 15.67 -17.58 1.13
C PRO A 216 14.64 -17.05 2.13
N GLU A 217 14.86 -17.31 3.42
CA GLU A 217 13.97 -16.84 4.48
C GLU A 217 14.04 -15.31 4.60
N ILE A 218 12.87 -14.71 4.88
CA ILE A 218 12.74 -13.27 5.12
C ILE A 218 12.46 -13.05 6.61
N ASN A 219 13.50 -12.65 7.32
CA ASN A 219 13.47 -12.40 8.74
C ASN A 219 12.95 -10.98 9.01
N PHE A 220 11.65 -10.83 9.13
CA PHE A 220 11.01 -9.53 9.26
C PHE A 220 10.70 -9.16 10.71
N LEU A 221 11.25 -8.03 11.14
CA LEU A 221 11.01 -7.41 12.44
C LEU A 221 10.27 -6.08 12.28
N PRO A 222 8.93 -6.06 12.39
CA PRO A 222 8.16 -4.82 12.33
C PRO A 222 8.25 -4.04 13.63
N ILE A 223 8.48 -2.74 13.52
CA ILE A 223 8.64 -1.81 14.63
C ILE A 223 7.65 -0.66 14.46
N ARG A 224 6.95 -0.28 15.53
CA ARG A 224 6.10 0.90 15.55
C ARG A 224 6.84 2.06 16.19
N GLY A 225 7.04 3.12 15.40
CA GLY A 225 7.72 4.33 15.82
C GLY A 225 6.80 5.39 16.41
N ASN A 226 7.40 6.45 16.93
CA ASN A 226 6.71 7.62 17.49
C ASN A 226 6.50 8.69 16.41
N PHE A 227 5.81 8.34 15.35
CA PHE A 227 5.36 9.26 14.30
C PHE A 227 4.03 8.78 13.74
N THR A 228 3.34 9.66 13.04
CA THR A 228 1.95 9.41 12.61
C THR A 228 1.90 8.40 11.48
N ARG A 229 2.67 8.60 10.39
CA ARG A 229 2.50 7.90 9.13
C ARG A 229 3.84 7.73 8.40
N GLY A 230 3.95 6.68 7.64
CA GLY A 230 5.11 6.34 6.81
C GLY A 230 5.79 5.06 7.25
N ILE A 231 6.67 4.55 6.38
CA ILE A 231 7.50 3.37 6.65
C ILE A 231 8.94 3.69 6.28
N PHE A 232 9.83 3.35 7.19
CA PHE A 232 11.27 3.31 6.99
C PHE A 232 11.72 1.85 7.08
N ALA A 233 11.97 1.21 5.93
CA ALA A 233 12.42 -0.17 5.87
C ALA A 233 13.93 -0.24 5.60
N SER A 234 14.65 -0.93 6.49
CA SER A 234 16.05 -1.32 6.32
C SER A 234 16.08 -2.81 5.98
N VAL A 235 16.42 -3.11 4.74
CA VAL A 235 16.48 -4.47 4.20
C VAL A 235 17.93 -4.77 3.86
N TYR A 236 18.46 -5.90 4.31
CA TYR A 236 19.84 -6.28 3.95
C TYR A 236 20.00 -7.78 3.74
N THR A 237 20.85 -8.11 2.80
CA THR A 237 21.25 -9.48 2.42
C THR A 237 22.64 -9.46 1.81
N THR A 238 23.18 -10.61 1.47
CA THR A 238 24.46 -10.68 0.76
C THR A 238 24.29 -10.30 -0.71
N PHE A 239 25.33 -9.69 -1.26
CA PHE A 239 25.43 -9.32 -2.68
C PHE A 239 26.89 -9.32 -3.11
N ASP A 240 27.24 -10.08 -4.13
CA ASP A 240 28.63 -10.29 -4.55
C ASP A 240 29.21 -9.16 -5.43
N GLY A 241 28.34 -8.38 -6.12
CA GLY A 241 28.73 -7.21 -6.90
C GLY A 241 29.17 -6.02 -6.04
N ASP A 242 29.68 -4.97 -6.65
CA ASP A 242 29.95 -3.70 -5.97
C ASP A 242 28.67 -2.84 -5.82
N VAL A 243 28.81 -1.66 -5.22
CA VAL A 243 27.65 -0.76 -5.00
C VAL A 243 27.14 -0.15 -6.31
N ASP A 244 28.02 0.08 -7.29
CA ASP A 244 27.64 0.64 -8.59
C ASP A 244 26.89 -0.39 -9.44
N ASP A 245 27.26 -1.67 -9.34
CA ASP A 245 26.48 -2.78 -9.92
C ASP A 245 25.06 -2.81 -9.35
N ALA A 246 24.93 -2.67 -8.02
CA ALA A 246 23.64 -2.61 -7.36
C ALA A 246 22.83 -1.39 -7.83
N TYR A 247 23.41 -0.20 -7.87
CA TYR A 247 22.73 1.00 -8.37
C TYR A 247 22.28 0.83 -9.82
N SER A 248 23.15 0.31 -10.69
CA SER A 248 22.82 0.06 -12.10
C SER A 248 21.62 -0.89 -12.24
N LEU A 249 21.57 -1.96 -11.44
CA LEU A 249 20.47 -2.91 -11.41
C LEU A 249 19.14 -2.23 -11.03
N TYR A 250 19.15 -1.44 -9.94
CA TYR A 250 17.94 -0.79 -9.43
C TYR A 250 17.48 0.34 -10.34
N GLU A 251 18.39 1.19 -10.84
CA GLU A 251 18.08 2.26 -11.79
C GLU A 251 17.45 1.68 -13.08
N GLN A 252 17.99 0.59 -13.61
CA GLN A 252 17.44 -0.08 -14.77
C GLN A 252 16.06 -0.68 -14.50
N PHE A 253 15.86 -1.32 -13.34
CA PHE A 253 14.60 -1.97 -13.01
C PHE A 253 13.46 -0.93 -12.86
N TYR A 254 13.74 0.21 -12.20
CA TYR A 254 12.75 1.25 -11.91
C TYR A 254 12.73 2.40 -12.92
N ALA A 255 13.45 2.30 -14.04
CA ALA A 255 13.54 3.38 -15.05
C ALA A 255 12.18 3.89 -15.55
N ASN A 256 11.15 3.03 -15.59
CA ASN A 256 9.80 3.36 -16.05
C ASN A 256 8.76 3.41 -14.90
N SER A 257 9.19 3.44 -13.64
CA SER A 257 8.32 3.56 -12.48
C SER A 257 8.00 5.02 -12.21
N SER A 258 6.71 5.32 -12.03
CA SER A 258 6.27 6.70 -11.82
C SER A 258 6.53 7.21 -10.40
N PHE A 259 6.60 6.29 -9.41
CA PHE A 259 6.65 6.64 -7.99
C PHE A 259 7.80 5.97 -7.23
N THR A 260 8.61 5.12 -7.88
CA THR A 260 9.77 4.50 -7.25
C THR A 260 11.04 5.11 -7.81
N HIS A 261 11.83 5.73 -6.95
CA HIS A 261 13.01 6.51 -7.32
C HIS A 261 14.25 6.06 -6.55
N ILE A 262 15.40 6.01 -7.23
CA ILE A 262 16.67 5.62 -6.63
C ILE A 262 17.45 6.87 -6.24
N SER A 263 17.93 6.91 -4.99
CA SER A 263 18.70 8.03 -4.45
C SER A 263 20.12 7.60 -4.09
N LYS A 264 21.11 8.33 -4.60
CA LYS A 264 22.51 8.17 -4.18
C LYS A 264 22.84 8.89 -2.86
N LYS A 265 21.91 9.71 -2.37
CA LYS A 265 22.02 10.38 -1.06
C LYS A 265 21.33 9.55 0.01
N ALA A 266 21.87 9.60 1.23
CA ALA A 266 21.22 9.00 2.40
C ALA A 266 19.79 9.53 2.57
N LEU A 267 18.91 8.68 3.03
CA LEU A 267 17.47 8.95 3.14
C LEU A 267 17.05 9.14 4.60
N ASP A 268 16.08 10.02 4.79
CA ASP A 268 15.28 10.09 6.01
C ASP A 268 13.79 10.09 5.66
N LEU A 269 12.94 9.77 6.64
CA LEU A 269 11.51 9.59 6.41
C LEU A 269 10.80 10.87 5.91
N LYS A 270 11.31 12.06 6.27
CA LYS A 270 10.69 13.32 5.86
C LYS A 270 10.75 13.56 4.36
N MET A 271 11.69 12.91 3.66
CA MET A 271 11.84 13.03 2.20
C MET A 271 10.66 12.47 1.41
N VAL A 272 9.86 11.58 2.01
CA VAL A 272 8.66 10.99 1.38
C VAL A 272 7.35 11.52 1.95
N VAL A 273 7.40 12.34 3.00
CA VAL A 273 6.18 12.87 3.65
C VAL A 273 5.34 13.67 2.65
N ASN A 274 4.03 13.40 2.64
CA ASN A 274 3.03 13.99 1.73
C ASN A 274 3.30 13.73 0.24
N THR A 275 4.02 12.67 -0.09
CA THR A 275 4.22 12.20 -1.46
C THR A 275 3.68 10.78 -1.64
N ASN A 276 3.49 10.37 -2.90
CA ASN A 276 3.22 8.97 -3.26
C ASN A 276 4.50 8.21 -3.61
N ASN A 277 5.67 8.80 -3.36
CA ASN A 277 6.94 8.22 -3.76
C ASN A 277 7.40 7.11 -2.80
N CYS A 278 8.04 6.11 -3.39
CA CYS A 278 8.99 5.24 -2.73
C CYS A 278 10.41 5.71 -3.07
N LEU A 279 11.23 6.00 -2.06
CA LEU A 279 12.63 6.31 -2.25
C LEU A 279 13.48 5.12 -1.80
N ILE A 280 14.40 4.71 -2.66
CA ILE A 280 15.33 3.61 -2.40
C ILE A 280 16.77 4.15 -2.40
N HIS A 281 17.56 3.76 -1.39
CA HIS A 281 18.97 4.05 -1.28
C HIS A 281 19.74 2.77 -1.00
N LEU A 282 20.91 2.63 -1.62
CA LEU A 282 21.75 1.43 -1.51
C LEU A 282 23.07 1.79 -0.82
N HIS A 283 23.49 0.94 0.10
CA HIS A 283 24.80 1.05 0.75
C HIS A 283 25.42 -0.34 0.86
N LYS A 284 26.67 -0.46 0.50
CA LYS A 284 27.41 -1.72 0.57
C LYS A 284 28.46 -1.67 1.67
N HIS A 285 28.52 -2.74 2.47
CA HIS A 285 29.56 -2.97 3.46
C HIS A 285 30.03 -4.43 3.37
N ASN A 286 31.26 -4.65 2.97
CA ASN A 286 31.80 -5.98 2.67
C ASN A 286 30.88 -6.73 1.68
N ASN A 287 30.37 -7.90 2.07
CA ASN A 287 29.44 -8.69 1.27
C ASN A 287 27.95 -8.34 1.52
N LEU A 288 27.62 -7.40 2.41
CA LEU A 288 26.26 -7.01 2.70
C LEU A 288 25.82 -5.81 1.87
N LEU A 289 24.68 -5.92 1.23
CA LEU A 289 23.95 -4.81 0.61
C LEU A 289 22.81 -4.40 1.53
N LEU A 290 22.87 -3.17 2.04
CA LEU A 290 21.77 -2.50 2.72
C LEU A 290 20.93 -1.75 1.68
N ILE A 291 19.62 -1.97 1.72
CA ILE A 291 18.63 -1.33 0.88
C ILE A 291 17.65 -0.60 1.80
N LEU A 292 17.69 0.71 1.81
CA LEU A 292 16.68 1.52 2.47
C LEU A 292 15.51 1.73 1.51
N SER A 293 14.28 1.49 1.97
CA SER A 293 13.07 1.71 1.19
C SER A 293 12.06 2.47 2.04
N LEU A 294 11.73 3.68 1.61
CA LEU A 294 10.92 4.63 2.34
C LEU A 294 9.65 4.98 1.58
N ILE A 295 8.52 4.89 2.25
CA ILE A 295 7.21 5.27 1.71
C ILE A 295 6.42 6.06 2.75
N HIS A 296 5.45 6.88 2.28
CA HIS A 296 4.52 7.61 3.13
C HIS A 296 3.08 7.17 2.83
N ILE A 297 2.77 5.99 3.25
CA ILE A 297 1.42 5.39 3.09
C ILE A 297 0.57 5.59 4.33
#